data_2d7708bbf4b5588190bc9ab60584ea3e
#
_entry.id   2d7708bbf4b5588190bc9ab60584ea3e
#
_cell.length_a   1.000
_cell.length_b   1.000
_cell.length_c   1.000
_cell.angle_alpha   90.00
_cell.angle_beta   90.00
_cell.angle_gamma   90.00
#
_symmetry.space_group_name_H-M   'P 1'
#
loop_
_entity.id
_entity.type
_entity.pdbx_description
1 polymer ?
#
loop_
_entity_poly.entity_id
_entity_poly.type
_entity_poly.pdbx_seq_one_letter_code
_entity_poly.pdbx_strand_id
1 'polypeptide(L)'
;MNGLETHQLSCGYPNRRVLEDLSLDVQPGEVLALLGPNGSGKTTLLRTLARLLAPQKGSVVLHEQDIWAMRADESARQVALTPQTERRDWPLSVEESVALGRAPHRGWLLPFTEDDRNRVERALHCTGLTELRHRPIPELSGGEWRRMVLARALAQGAGVLLLDEPTAGLDLKYQVDILHLVRGLAAAEGLMVVLTLHDLNHAALYADRIAVLSEHTLIAVGSPEEVLTADSISRTFGIPVTVTPHPVYGTPLVVPLVNVRDGFASTDE
;
A
#
# COMPACT_ATOMS: atom_id res chain seq x y z
N MET A 1 -4.06 -21.93 -6.53
CA MET A 1 -4.17 -20.55 -7.06
C MET A 1 -2.86 -19.83 -6.79
N ASN A 2 -2.37 -18.98 -7.69
CA ASN A 2 -1.03 -18.35 -7.53
C ASN A 2 -1.09 -16.95 -6.88
N GLY A 3 -2.08 -16.69 -6.00
CA GLY A 3 -2.32 -15.38 -5.38
C GLY A 3 -1.85 -15.27 -3.93
N LEU A 4 -2.06 -14.10 -3.36
CA LEU A 4 -2.00 -13.84 -1.92
C LEU A 4 -3.42 -13.95 -1.37
N GLU A 5 -3.63 -14.78 -0.35
CA GLU A 5 -4.96 -15.05 0.21
C GLU A 5 -4.93 -14.94 1.73
N THR A 6 -6.05 -14.52 2.31
CA THR A 6 -6.29 -14.60 3.75
C THR A 6 -7.53 -15.46 4.01
N HIS A 7 -7.44 -16.37 4.99
CA HIS A 7 -8.54 -17.24 5.35
C HIS A 7 -8.95 -17.00 6.79
N GLN A 8 -10.15 -16.42 7.00
CA GLN A 8 -10.73 -16.11 8.32
C GLN A 8 -9.74 -15.42 9.25
N LEU A 9 -8.95 -14.49 8.67
CA LEU A 9 -7.85 -13.82 9.34
C LEU A 9 -8.36 -12.89 10.43
N SER A 10 -7.91 -13.10 11.66
CA SER A 10 -8.05 -12.14 12.75
C SER A 10 -6.68 -11.69 13.21
N CYS A 11 -6.47 -10.37 13.30
CA CYS A 11 -5.18 -9.81 13.66
C CYS A 11 -5.32 -8.60 14.58
N GLY A 12 -4.25 -8.32 15.32
CA GLY A 12 -4.21 -7.23 16.29
C GLY A 12 -2.98 -7.32 17.18
N TYR A 13 -2.95 -6.50 18.21
CA TYR A 13 -1.86 -6.44 19.18
C TYR A 13 -2.21 -7.27 20.42
N PRO A 14 -1.25 -7.56 21.32
CA PRO A 14 -1.56 -8.21 22.59
C PRO A 14 -2.72 -7.49 23.30
N ASN A 15 -3.74 -8.24 23.68
CA ASN A 15 -4.96 -7.77 24.35
C ASN A 15 -5.87 -6.81 23.54
N ARG A 16 -5.60 -6.59 22.24
CA ARG A 16 -6.46 -5.77 21.37
C ARG A 16 -6.58 -6.41 19.98
N ARG A 17 -7.74 -6.96 19.69
CA ARG A 17 -8.10 -7.37 18.34
C ARG A 17 -8.41 -6.13 17.50
N VAL A 18 -7.91 -6.07 16.27
CA VAL A 18 -8.09 -4.94 15.37
C VAL A 18 -8.93 -5.32 14.16
N LEU A 19 -8.77 -6.56 13.65
CA LEU A 19 -9.58 -7.10 12.55
C LEU A 19 -10.03 -8.52 12.89
N GLU A 20 -11.25 -8.87 12.47
CA GLU A 20 -11.86 -10.16 12.73
C GLU A 20 -12.40 -10.80 11.46
N ASP A 21 -12.15 -12.09 11.31
CA ASP A 21 -12.73 -12.98 10.29
C ASP A 21 -12.64 -12.43 8.86
N LEU A 22 -11.48 -11.91 8.50
CA LEU A 22 -11.24 -11.29 7.20
C LEU A 22 -10.75 -12.34 6.20
N SER A 23 -11.47 -12.48 5.08
CA SER A 23 -11.05 -13.28 3.93
C SER A 23 -11.02 -12.42 2.68
N LEU A 24 -9.85 -12.32 2.06
CA LEU A 24 -9.63 -11.62 0.80
C LEU A 24 -8.52 -12.32 0.01
N ASP A 25 -8.50 -12.04 -1.27
CA ASP A 25 -7.49 -12.53 -2.21
C ASP A 25 -6.96 -11.40 -3.09
N VAL A 26 -5.74 -11.56 -3.57
CA VAL A 26 -5.11 -10.67 -4.56
C VAL A 26 -4.41 -11.51 -5.60
N GLN A 27 -4.68 -11.24 -6.88
CA GLN A 27 -4.16 -12.01 -8.00
C GLN A 27 -2.88 -11.37 -8.57
N PRO A 28 -2.01 -12.13 -9.25
CA PRO A 28 -0.88 -11.59 -9.98
C PRO A 28 -1.32 -10.50 -10.99
N GLY A 29 -0.63 -9.35 -10.95
CA GLY A 29 -0.94 -8.19 -11.79
C GLY A 29 -2.05 -7.29 -11.24
N GLU A 30 -2.65 -7.63 -10.11
CA GLU A 30 -3.75 -6.90 -9.50
C GLU A 30 -3.28 -5.84 -8.52
N VAL A 31 -3.96 -4.69 -8.52
CA VAL A 31 -3.86 -3.64 -7.50
C VAL A 31 -5.12 -3.62 -6.67
N LEU A 32 -5.01 -4.02 -5.40
CA LEU A 32 -6.08 -3.96 -4.40
C LEU A 32 -5.89 -2.72 -3.51
N ALA A 33 -6.84 -1.78 -3.52
CA ALA A 33 -6.84 -0.65 -2.60
C ALA A 33 -7.59 -0.98 -1.31
N LEU A 34 -6.96 -0.73 -0.16
CA LEU A 34 -7.59 -0.81 1.15
C LEU A 34 -8.09 0.59 1.56
N LEU A 35 -9.39 0.74 1.70
CA LEU A 35 -10.05 1.95 2.17
C LEU A 35 -10.65 1.75 3.56
N GLY A 36 -10.98 2.86 4.22
CA GLY A 36 -11.64 2.87 5.51
C GLY A 36 -11.18 4.02 6.40
N PRO A 37 -11.93 4.34 7.46
CA PRO A 37 -11.60 5.39 8.41
C PRO A 37 -10.23 5.17 9.08
N ASN A 38 -9.71 6.22 9.72
CA ASN A 38 -8.54 6.08 10.58
C ASN A 38 -8.81 5.10 11.71
N GLY A 39 -7.87 4.21 11.96
CA GLY A 39 -8.03 3.16 12.98
C GLY A 39 -8.80 1.92 12.53
N SER A 40 -9.28 1.83 11.29
CA SER A 40 -10.01 0.64 10.79
C SER A 40 -9.16 -0.63 10.66
N GLY A 41 -7.84 -0.55 10.82
CA GLY A 41 -6.96 -1.72 10.81
C GLY A 41 -6.12 -1.91 9.55
N LYS A 42 -6.14 -0.97 8.59
CA LYS A 42 -5.39 -1.07 7.31
C LYS A 42 -3.90 -1.40 7.52
N THR A 43 -3.19 -0.59 8.30
CA THR A 43 -1.78 -0.81 8.64
C THR A 43 -1.56 -2.13 9.38
N THR A 44 -2.49 -2.52 10.27
CA THR A 44 -2.41 -3.80 10.99
C THR A 44 -2.51 -4.98 10.03
N LEU A 45 -3.43 -4.92 9.06
CA LEU A 45 -3.53 -5.91 8.00
C LEU A 45 -2.23 -6.00 7.19
N LEU A 46 -1.73 -4.87 6.68
CA LEU A 46 -0.47 -4.86 5.91
C LEU A 46 0.70 -5.46 6.71
N ARG A 47 0.83 -5.15 8.00
CA ARG A 47 1.86 -5.74 8.86
C ARG A 47 1.69 -7.24 9.03
N THR A 48 0.45 -7.74 9.08
CA THR A 48 0.18 -9.18 9.17
C THR A 48 0.50 -9.88 7.86
N LEU A 49 0.12 -9.29 6.72
CA LEU A 49 0.48 -9.77 5.38
C LEU A 49 2.01 -9.78 5.15
N ALA A 50 2.72 -8.80 5.73
CA ALA A 50 4.18 -8.71 5.67
C ALA A 50 4.92 -9.61 6.68
N ARG A 51 4.22 -10.46 7.44
CA ARG A 51 4.79 -11.31 8.49
C ARG A 51 5.50 -10.53 9.61
N LEU A 52 5.08 -9.28 9.86
CA LEU A 52 5.58 -8.43 10.95
C LEU A 52 4.70 -8.48 12.21
N LEU A 53 3.45 -8.92 12.07
CA LEU A 53 2.49 -9.05 13.15
C LEU A 53 1.77 -10.40 13.02
N ALA A 54 1.97 -11.29 13.99
CA ALA A 54 1.38 -12.63 13.95
C ALA A 54 -0.16 -12.59 13.93
N PRO A 55 -0.82 -13.41 13.09
CA PRO A 55 -2.26 -13.57 13.14
C PRO A 55 -2.68 -14.13 14.50
N GLN A 56 -3.83 -13.67 14.99
CA GLN A 56 -4.46 -14.23 16.21
C GLN A 56 -5.31 -15.46 15.87
N LYS A 57 -5.89 -15.49 14.66
CA LYS A 57 -6.63 -16.60 14.06
C LYS A 57 -6.49 -16.56 12.54
N GLY A 58 -6.80 -17.68 11.89
CA GLY A 58 -6.75 -17.81 10.43
C GLY A 58 -5.33 -17.89 9.91
N SER A 59 -5.16 -17.68 8.62
CA SER A 59 -3.88 -17.81 7.93
C SER A 59 -3.73 -16.77 6.81
N VAL A 60 -2.48 -16.54 6.42
CA VAL A 60 -2.11 -15.79 5.22
C VAL A 60 -1.34 -16.73 4.31
N VAL A 61 -1.85 -16.98 3.13
CA VAL A 61 -1.31 -17.93 2.16
C VAL A 61 -0.81 -17.20 0.93
N LEU A 62 0.40 -17.51 0.52
CA LEU A 62 1.00 -17.03 -0.73
C LEU A 62 1.46 -18.24 -1.54
N HIS A 63 0.98 -18.36 -2.79
CA HIS A 63 1.30 -19.49 -3.66
C HIS A 63 1.06 -20.86 -2.97
N GLU A 64 -0.11 -21.00 -2.33
CA GLU A 64 -0.53 -22.23 -1.60
C GLU A 64 0.28 -22.54 -0.33
N GLN A 65 1.19 -21.67 0.08
CA GLN A 65 2.00 -21.84 1.28
C GLN A 65 1.67 -20.78 2.34
N ASP A 66 1.47 -21.19 3.58
CA ASP A 66 1.29 -20.26 4.70
C ASP A 66 2.61 -19.47 4.93
N ILE A 67 2.55 -18.13 4.81
CA ILE A 67 3.71 -17.27 4.98
C ILE A 67 4.31 -17.34 6.39
N TRP A 68 3.52 -17.75 7.39
CA TRP A 68 3.97 -17.89 8.77
C TRP A 68 4.71 -19.22 9.03
N ALA A 69 4.49 -20.23 8.15
CA ALA A 69 5.28 -21.45 8.14
C ALA A 69 6.64 -21.31 7.44
N MET A 70 6.79 -20.28 6.58
CA MET A 70 8.06 -19.98 5.91
C MET A 70 9.12 -19.48 6.92
N ARG A 71 10.40 -19.55 6.54
CA ARG A 71 11.45 -18.80 7.23
C ARG A 71 11.28 -17.30 7.03
N ALA A 72 11.80 -16.48 7.96
CA ALA A 72 11.66 -15.03 7.88
C ALA A 72 12.34 -14.42 6.63
N ASP A 73 13.51 -14.92 6.25
CA ASP A 73 14.23 -14.50 5.07
C ASP A 73 13.52 -14.93 3.76
N GLU A 74 12.89 -16.10 3.76
CA GLU A 74 12.12 -16.61 2.63
C GLU A 74 10.85 -15.76 2.39
N SER A 75 10.06 -15.51 3.44
CA SER A 75 8.90 -14.62 3.37
C SER A 75 9.31 -13.20 2.94
N ALA A 76 10.43 -12.66 3.45
CA ALA A 76 10.93 -11.35 3.09
C ALA A 76 11.45 -11.25 1.64
N ARG A 77 11.73 -12.37 0.95
CA ARG A 77 12.01 -12.37 -0.49
C ARG A 77 10.75 -12.29 -1.34
N GLN A 78 9.61 -12.63 -0.78
CA GLN A 78 8.33 -12.72 -1.51
C GLN A 78 7.41 -11.55 -1.24
N VAL A 79 7.52 -10.89 -0.07
CA VAL A 79 6.64 -9.79 0.34
C VAL A 79 7.47 -8.57 0.75
N ALA A 80 7.28 -7.46 0.05
CA ALA A 80 7.89 -6.17 0.38
C ALA A 80 6.85 -5.24 1.00
N LEU A 81 7.23 -4.49 2.04
CA LEU A 81 6.38 -3.50 2.70
C LEU A 81 7.06 -2.13 2.73
N THR A 82 6.33 -1.10 2.28
CA THR A 82 6.69 0.30 2.57
C THR A 82 5.85 0.80 3.73
N PRO A 83 6.46 1.18 4.86
CA PRO A 83 5.71 1.68 6.00
C PRO A 83 5.24 3.13 5.77
N GLN A 84 4.16 3.53 6.47
CA GLN A 84 3.63 4.90 6.45
C GLN A 84 4.66 5.93 6.91
N THR A 85 5.41 5.62 7.96
CA THR A 85 6.44 6.49 8.53
C THR A 85 7.77 5.78 8.62
N GLU A 86 8.83 6.48 8.23
CA GLU A 86 10.19 6.02 8.35
C GLU A 86 11.14 7.18 8.65
N ARG A 87 12.25 6.90 9.33
CA ARG A 87 13.26 7.90 9.69
C ARG A 87 14.01 8.36 8.45
N ARG A 88 14.25 9.68 8.36
CA ARG A 88 14.98 10.33 7.25
C ARG A 88 16.40 10.74 7.63
N ASP A 89 16.79 10.52 8.88
CA ASP A 89 18.05 11.00 9.46
C ASP A 89 19.23 10.03 9.31
N TRP A 90 19.10 9.03 8.47
CA TRP A 90 20.17 8.08 8.21
C TRP A 90 21.24 8.69 7.29
N PRO A 91 22.54 8.55 7.63
CA PRO A 91 23.64 9.08 6.83
C PRO A 91 23.95 8.18 5.63
N LEU A 92 22.93 7.89 4.82
CA LEU A 92 23.02 7.06 3.63
C LEU A 92 22.69 7.88 2.39
N SER A 93 23.30 7.53 1.27
CA SER A 93 22.85 7.98 -0.05
C SER A 93 21.56 7.25 -0.48
N VAL A 94 20.91 7.78 -1.51
CA VAL A 94 19.75 7.14 -2.16
C VAL A 94 20.09 5.72 -2.58
N GLU A 95 21.21 5.53 -3.29
CA GLU A 95 21.63 4.21 -3.77
C GLU A 95 21.88 3.23 -2.62
N GLU A 96 22.57 3.63 -1.57
CA GLU A 96 22.81 2.80 -0.39
C GLU A 96 21.51 2.41 0.28
N SER A 97 20.56 3.32 0.40
CA SER A 97 19.24 3.03 0.96
C SER A 97 18.44 2.06 0.08
N VAL A 98 18.44 2.25 -1.23
CA VAL A 98 17.75 1.32 -2.17
C VAL A 98 18.41 -0.05 -2.11
N ALA A 99 19.73 -0.12 -1.99
CA ALA A 99 20.49 -1.36 -1.85
C ALA A 99 20.13 -2.17 -0.60
N LEU A 100 19.65 -1.53 0.48
CA LEU A 100 19.13 -2.24 1.65
C LEU A 100 17.94 -3.15 1.31
N GLY A 101 17.19 -2.86 0.24
CA GLY A 101 16.13 -3.74 -0.26
C GLY A 101 16.63 -5.14 -0.60
N ARG A 102 17.92 -5.30 -0.90
CA ARG A 102 18.53 -6.62 -1.20
C ARG A 102 18.88 -7.45 0.04
N ALA A 103 18.72 -6.91 1.26
CA ALA A 103 19.08 -7.58 2.49
C ALA A 103 18.50 -9.01 2.65
N PRO A 104 17.23 -9.31 2.27
CA PRO A 104 16.68 -10.66 2.38
C PRO A 104 17.38 -11.70 1.49
N HIS A 105 18.01 -11.27 0.40
CA HIS A 105 18.69 -12.15 -0.55
C HIS A 105 20.17 -12.41 -0.18
N ARG A 106 20.69 -11.65 0.77
CA ARG A 106 22.09 -11.65 1.15
C ARG A 106 22.24 -11.95 2.63
N GLY A 107 23.30 -12.66 3.00
CA GLY A 107 23.79 -12.58 4.36
C GLY A 107 24.43 -11.20 4.61
N TRP A 108 24.47 -10.75 5.84
CA TRP A 108 24.99 -9.43 6.24
C TRP A 108 26.44 -9.15 5.79
N LEU A 109 27.21 -10.20 5.50
CA LEU A 109 28.64 -10.11 5.18
C LEU A 109 28.98 -10.42 3.72
N LEU A 110 27.99 -10.78 2.88
CA LEU A 110 28.29 -11.12 1.50
C LEU A 110 28.32 -9.87 0.61
N PRO A 111 29.25 -9.79 -0.35
CA PRO A 111 29.29 -8.69 -1.32
C PRO A 111 28.06 -8.69 -2.22
N PHE A 112 27.74 -7.55 -2.83
CA PHE A 112 26.69 -7.45 -3.83
C PHE A 112 27.05 -8.29 -5.05
N THR A 113 26.10 -9.11 -5.49
CA THR A 113 26.17 -9.82 -6.78
C THR A 113 25.87 -8.84 -7.91
N GLU A 114 26.10 -9.28 -9.15
CA GLU A 114 25.70 -8.52 -10.32
C GLU A 114 24.16 -8.39 -10.42
N ASP A 115 23.40 -9.44 -10.08
CA ASP A 115 21.94 -9.37 -10.02
C ASP A 115 21.45 -8.34 -8.97
N ASP A 116 22.08 -8.26 -7.82
CA ASP A 116 21.73 -7.25 -6.81
C ASP A 116 21.93 -5.82 -7.35
N ARG A 117 23.06 -5.57 -8.03
CA ARG A 117 23.33 -4.26 -8.65
C ARG A 117 22.32 -3.93 -9.73
N ASN A 118 22.01 -4.89 -10.61
CA ASN A 118 21.04 -4.70 -11.69
C ASN A 118 19.63 -4.38 -11.14
N ARG A 119 19.22 -5.03 -10.04
CA ARG A 119 17.94 -4.74 -9.40
C ARG A 119 17.89 -3.36 -8.74
N VAL A 120 18.98 -2.93 -8.11
CA VAL A 120 19.11 -1.58 -7.56
C VAL A 120 19.06 -0.54 -8.68
N GLU A 121 19.82 -0.74 -9.78
CA GLU A 121 19.82 0.15 -10.91
C GLU A 121 18.44 0.26 -11.58
N ARG A 122 17.77 -0.87 -11.78
CA ARG A 122 16.40 -0.89 -12.31
C ARG A 122 15.43 -0.14 -11.39
N ALA A 123 15.50 -0.33 -10.08
CA ALA A 123 14.65 0.33 -9.13
C ALA A 123 14.85 1.85 -9.12
N LEU A 124 16.11 2.33 -9.18
CA LEU A 124 16.44 3.73 -9.31
C LEU A 124 15.91 4.33 -10.62
N HIS A 125 16.07 3.61 -11.72
CA HIS A 125 15.58 4.04 -13.03
C HIS A 125 14.04 4.14 -13.05
N CYS A 126 13.32 3.09 -12.64
CA CYS A 126 11.84 3.06 -12.64
C CYS A 126 11.23 4.17 -11.77
N THR A 127 11.91 4.57 -10.69
CA THR A 127 11.44 5.62 -9.79
C THR A 127 11.97 7.02 -10.13
N GLY A 128 12.77 7.13 -11.21
CA GLY A 128 13.35 8.42 -11.64
C GLY A 128 14.35 9.00 -10.65
N LEU A 129 15.15 8.15 -9.99
CA LEU A 129 16.13 8.53 -8.98
C LEU A 129 17.59 8.37 -9.42
N THR A 130 17.83 7.99 -10.67
CA THR A 130 19.19 7.73 -11.19
C THR A 130 20.14 8.89 -10.98
N GLU A 131 19.72 10.12 -11.28
CA GLU A 131 20.52 11.34 -11.11
C GLU A 131 20.71 11.75 -9.63
N LEU A 132 19.90 11.19 -8.74
CA LEU A 132 19.93 11.47 -7.31
C LEU A 132 20.65 10.39 -6.51
N ARG A 133 21.22 9.38 -7.16
CA ARG A 133 21.74 8.16 -6.53
C ARG A 133 22.75 8.43 -5.40
N HIS A 134 23.57 9.46 -5.54
CA HIS A 134 24.60 9.82 -4.55
C HIS A 134 24.15 10.90 -3.56
N ARG A 135 22.90 11.42 -3.69
CA ARG A 135 22.39 12.44 -2.78
C ARG A 135 22.11 11.84 -1.42
N PRO A 136 22.52 12.51 -0.32
CA PRO A 136 22.17 12.09 1.04
C PRO A 136 20.66 12.09 1.27
N ILE A 137 20.14 11.07 1.96
CA ILE A 137 18.71 10.93 2.27
C ILE A 137 18.10 12.17 2.94
N PRO A 138 18.78 12.82 3.94
CA PRO A 138 18.21 13.99 4.60
C PRO A 138 17.96 15.19 3.67
N GLU A 139 18.61 15.24 2.51
CA GLU A 139 18.48 16.32 1.53
C GLU A 139 17.34 16.12 0.52
N LEU A 140 16.64 14.98 0.58
CA LEU A 140 15.55 14.67 -0.32
C LEU A 140 14.29 15.47 0.02
N SER A 141 13.61 15.98 -1.01
CA SER A 141 12.23 16.46 -0.90
C SER A 141 11.28 15.33 -0.47
N GLY A 142 10.06 15.68 -0.04
CA GLY A 142 9.05 14.68 0.34
C GLY A 142 8.75 13.66 -0.77
N GLY A 143 8.63 14.14 -2.01
CA GLY A 143 8.36 13.29 -3.17
C GLY A 143 9.55 12.40 -3.55
N GLU A 144 10.78 12.93 -3.52
CA GLU A 144 11.99 12.14 -3.76
C GLU A 144 12.18 11.05 -2.70
N TRP A 145 11.93 11.39 -1.44
CA TRP A 145 11.93 10.44 -0.33
C TRP A 145 10.95 9.28 -0.55
N ARG A 146 9.69 9.58 -0.87
CA ARG A 146 8.68 8.53 -1.11
C ARG A 146 9.06 7.64 -2.29
N ARG A 147 9.58 8.22 -3.37
CA ARG A 147 10.10 7.44 -4.50
C ARG A 147 11.29 6.56 -4.11
N MET A 148 12.18 7.03 -3.23
CA MET A 148 13.31 6.24 -2.73
C MET A 148 12.82 5.06 -1.85
N VAL A 149 11.83 5.26 -0.99
CA VAL A 149 11.23 4.18 -0.20
C VAL A 149 10.58 3.13 -1.10
N LEU A 150 9.87 3.57 -2.16
CA LEU A 150 9.32 2.67 -3.17
C LEU A 150 10.43 1.94 -3.95
N ALA A 151 11.49 2.65 -4.37
CA ALA A 151 12.63 2.05 -5.06
C ALA A 151 13.29 0.94 -4.22
N ARG A 152 13.45 1.15 -2.92
CA ARG A 152 13.97 0.13 -2.01
C ARG A 152 13.09 -1.11 -1.95
N ALA A 153 11.76 -0.94 -1.90
CA ALA A 153 10.82 -2.06 -1.95
C ALA A 153 10.88 -2.79 -3.30
N LEU A 154 10.99 -2.08 -4.41
CA LEU A 154 11.16 -2.68 -5.74
C LEU A 154 12.49 -3.41 -5.88
N ALA A 155 13.58 -2.85 -5.34
CA ALA A 155 14.89 -3.51 -5.35
C ALA A 155 14.87 -4.85 -4.60
N GLN A 156 13.98 -5.03 -3.62
CA GLN A 156 13.78 -6.31 -2.93
C GLN A 156 13.39 -7.41 -3.93
N GLY A 157 12.64 -7.10 -5.00
CA GLY A 157 12.28 -8.06 -6.04
C GLY A 157 11.22 -9.07 -5.58
N ALA A 158 10.37 -8.67 -4.66
CA ALA A 158 9.25 -9.45 -4.14
C ALA A 158 8.10 -9.49 -5.15
N GLY A 159 7.35 -10.58 -5.19
CA GLY A 159 6.13 -10.71 -6.00
C GLY A 159 4.91 -9.99 -5.41
N VAL A 160 4.96 -9.67 -4.11
CA VAL A 160 3.91 -8.92 -3.39
C VAL A 160 4.48 -7.59 -2.90
N LEU A 161 3.79 -6.50 -3.21
CA LEU A 161 4.14 -5.14 -2.81
C LEU A 161 3.03 -4.55 -1.93
N LEU A 162 3.33 -4.33 -0.67
CA LEU A 162 2.43 -3.73 0.32
C LEU A 162 2.83 -2.28 0.55
N LEU A 163 1.91 -1.34 0.30
CA LEU A 163 2.18 0.10 0.37
C LEU A 163 1.26 0.77 1.40
N ASP A 164 1.83 1.21 2.51
CA ASP A 164 1.06 1.90 3.54
C ASP A 164 1.10 3.41 3.33
N GLU A 165 -0.01 3.97 2.82
CA GLU A 165 -0.18 5.38 2.47
C GLU A 165 0.95 5.95 1.57
N PRO A 166 1.20 5.38 0.39
CA PRO A 166 2.33 5.77 -0.45
C PRO A 166 2.25 7.22 -0.94
N THR A 167 1.07 7.83 -0.94
CA THR A 167 0.80 9.19 -1.44
C THR A 167 0.65 10.24 -0.34
N ALA A 168 0.72 9.85 0.94
CA ALA A 168 0.50 10.78 2.06
C ALA A 168 1.54 11.92 2.09
N GLY A 169 1.04 13.16 2.21
CA GLY A 169 1.88 14.35 2.30
C GLY A 169 2.59 14.74 1.01
N LEU A 170 2.16 14.23 -0.14
CA LEU A 170 2.67 14.59 -1.46
C LEU A 170 1.74 15.55 -2.20
N ASP A 171 2.32 16.41 -3.03
CA ASP A 171 1.58 17.20 -4.00
C ASP A 171 0.91 16.31 -5.04
N LEU A 172 -0.18 16.79 -5.63
CA LEU A 172 -1.01 16.06 -6.59
C LEU A 172 -0.20 15.38 -7.71
N LYS A 173 0.78 16.09 -8.28
CA LYS A 173 1.65 15.52 -9.32
C LYS A 173 2.36 14.25 -8.85
N TYR A 174 3.00 14.31 -7.68
CA TYR A 174 3.76 13.16 -7.15
C TYR A 174 2.86 12.01 -6.71
N GLN A 175 1.63 12.31 -6.25
CA GLN A 175 0.62 11.27 -5.95
C GLN A 175 0.28 10.49 -7.22
N VAL A 176 -0.05 11.20 -8.30
CA VAL A 176 -0.36 10.63 -9.61
C VAL A 176 0.82 9.83 -10.16
N ASP A 177 2.04 10.38 -10.11
CA ASP A 177 3.24 9.73 -10.62
C ASP A 177 3.50 8.38 -9.91
N ILE A 178 3.36 8.32 -8.58
CA ILE A 178 3.55 7.09 -7.80
C ILE A 178 2.46 6.05 -8.12
N LEU A 179 1.19 6.45 -8.15
CA LEU A 179 0.10 5.52 -8.41
C LEU A 179 0.15 4.98 -9.84
N HIS A 180 0.49 5.84 -10.80
CA HIS A 180 0.69 5.43 -12.19
C HIS A 180 1.85 4.43 -12.33
N LEU A 181 2.99 4.71 -11.66
CA LEU A 181 4.14 3.80 -11.64
C LEU A 181 3.76 2.44 -11.04
N VAL A 182 3.11 2.43 -9.87
CA VAL A 182 2.69 1.20 -9.19
C VAL A 182 1.73 0.38 -10.06
N ARG A 183 0.74 1.03 -10.67
CA ARG A 183 -0.21 0.39 -11.59
C ARG A 183 0.50 -0.21 -12.81
N GLY A 184 1.43 0.55 -13.42
CA GLY A 184 2.22 0.10 -14.56
C GLY A 184 3.09 -1.12 -14.23
N LEU A 185 3.75 -1.12 -13.06
CA LEU A 185 4.57 -2.24 -12.61
C LEU A 185 3.71 -3.48 -12.29
N ALA A 186 2.57 -3.32 -11.65
CA ALA A 186 1.64 -4.43 -11.41
C ALA A 186 1.28 -5.13 -12.72
N ALA A 187 0.83 -4.37 -13.72
CA ALA A 187 0.44 -4.92 -15.01
C ALA A 187 1.62 -5.53 -15.81
N ALA A 188 2.79 -4.87 -15.81
CA ALA A 188 3.93 -5.29 -16.61
C ALA A 188 4.71 -6.46 -16.01
N GLU A 189 4.80 -6.55 -14.69
CA GLU A 189 5.63 -7.52 -13.97
C GLU A 189 4.82 -8.60 -13.24
N GLY A 190 3.49 -8.50 -13.29
CA GLY A 190 2.61 -9.42 -12.57
C GLY A 190 2.68 -9.26 -11.05
N LEU A 191 3.01 -8.05 -10.53
CA LEU A 191 3.09 -7.82 -9.10
C LEU A 191 1.68 -7.83 -8.49
N MET A 192 1.54 -8.50 -7.38
CA MET A 192 0.37 -8.36 -6.49
C MET A 192 0.58 -7.14 -5.61
N VAL A 193 -0.28 -6.14 -5.75
CA VAL A 193 -0.15 -4.90 -4.98
C VAL A 193 -1.31 -4.74 -4.03
N VAL A 194 -1.01 -4.49 -2.75
CA VAL A 194 -2.01 -4.05 -1.75
C VAL A 194 -1.58 -2.69 -1.24
N LEU A 195 -2.43 -1.68 -1.42
CA LEU A 195 -2.07 -0.33 -0.99
C LEU A 195 -3.19 0.33 -0.19
N THR A 196 -2.83 1.12 0.83
CA THR A 196 -3.80 1.93 1.56
C THR A 196 -3.88 3.32 0.94
N LEU A 197 -5.10 3.82 0.76
CA LEU A 197 -5.36 5.16 0.26
C LEU A 197 -6.40 5.87 1.15
N HIS A 198 -6.30 7.21 1.19
CA HIS A 198 -7.33 8.06 1.78
C HIS A 198 -8.25 8.67 0.71
N ASP A 199 -7.73 8.89 -0.49
CA ASP A 199 -8.49 9.45 -1.61
C ASP A 199 -9.26 8.35 -2.34
N LEU A 200 -10.59 8.41 -2.26
CA LEU A 200 -11.50 7.47 -2.89
C LEU A 200 -11.43 7.54 -4.41
N ASN A 201 -11.20 8.72 -4.95
CA ASN A 201 -11.13 8.94 -6.40
C ASN A 201 -9.81 8.40 -6.97
N HIS A 202 -8.70 8.50 -6.24
CA HIS A 202 -7.47 7.81 -6.60
C HIS A 202 -7.65 6.28 -6.55
N ALA A 203 -8.34 5.75 -5.55
CA ALA A 203 -8.63 4.32 -5.49
C ALA A 203 -9.46 3.88 -6.71
N ALA A 204 -10.48 4.66 -7.10
CA ALA A 204 -11.31 4.39 -8.27
C ALA A 204 -10.53 4.39 -9.60
N LEU A 205 -9.46 5.20 -9.70
CA LEU A 205 -8.66 5.33 -10.92
C LEU A 205 -7.56 4.28 -11.05
N TYR A 206 -6.96 3.87 -9.95
CA TYR A 206 -5.72 3.10 -9.98
C TYR A 206 -5.83 1.67 -9.46
N ALA A 207 -6.89 1.34 -8.72
CA ALA A 207 -7.11 -0.02 -8.25
C ALA A 207 -8.00 -0.84 -9.19
N ASP A 208 -7.71 -2.14 -9.29
CA ASP A 208 -8.59 -3.11 -9.95
C ASP A 208 -9.74 -3.50 -9.05
N ARG A 209 -9.43 -3.65 -7.76
CA ARG A 209 -10.43 -3.93 -6.71
C ARG A 209 -10.18 -3.05 -5.49
N ILE A 210 -11.24 -2.83 -4.75
CA ILE A 210 -11.25 -2.05 -3.52
C ILE A 210 -11.79 -2.93 -2.40
N ALA A 211 -11.11 -2.94 -1.26
CA ALA A 211 -11.58 -3.53 -0.01
C ALA A 211 -11.81 -2.43 1.02
N VAL A 212 -13.00 -2.37 1.60
CA VAL A 212 -13.38 -1.37 2.60
C VAL A 212 -13.39 -2.00 3.99
N LEU A 213 -12.56 -1.46 4.87
CA LEU A 213 -12.45 -1.87 6.27
C LEU A 213 -13.16 -0.86 7.18
N SER A 214 -14.07 -1.32 8.02
CA SER A 214 -14.70 -0.51 9.06
C SER A 214 -15.10 -1.41 10.23
N GLU A 215 -15.17 -0.84 11.44
CA GLU A 215 -15.65 -1.53 12.64
C GLU A 215 -15.04 -2.93 12.83
N HIS A 216 -13.72 -3.05 12.60
CA HIS A 216 -12.93 -4.28 12.75
C HIS A 216 -13.19 -5.38 11.73
N THR A 217 -13.97 -5.11 10.67
CA THR A 217 -14.33 -6.11 9.65
C THR A 217 -14.11 -5.61 8.23
N LEU A 218 -14.18 -6.56 7.28
CA LEU A 218 -14.27 -6.27 5.85
C LEU A 218 -15.74 -6.03 5.50
N ILE A 219 -16.07 -4.77 5.15
CA ILE A 219 -17.46 -4.38 4.84
C ILE A 219 -17.82 -4.71 3.39
N ALA A 220 -16.89 -4.50 2.47
CA ALA A 220 -17.09 -4.75 1.05
C ALA A 220 -15.77 -5.03 0.35
N VAL A 221 -15.79 -5.85 -0.69
CA VAL A 221 -14.69 -6.03 -1.63
C VAL A 221 -15.26 -6.28 -3.02
N GLY A 222 -14.71 -5.60 -4.04
CA GLY A 222 -15.16 -5.71 -5.42
C GLY A 222 -14.52 -4.66 -6.31
N SER A 223 -15.03 -4.51 -7.53
CA SER A 223 -14.60 -3.44 -8.43
C SER A 223 -14.91 -2.04 -7.84
N PRO A 224 -14.25 -1.00 -8.31
CA PRO A 224 -14.57 0.37 -7.87
C PRO A 224 -16.07 0.70 -8.00
N GLU A 225 -16.72 0.27 -9.08
CA GLU A 225 -18.14 0.51 -9.35
C GLU A 225 -19.06 -0.20 -8.35
N GLU A 226 -18.71 -1.40 -7.92
CA GLU A 226 -19.49 -2.18 -6.96
C GLU A 226 -19.35 -1.62 -5.54
N VAL A 227 -18.17 -1.14 -5.17
CA VAL A 227 -17.83 -0.76 -3.78
C VAL A 227 -18.10 0.72 -3.51
N LEU A 228 -17.75 1.62 -4.45
CA LEU A 228 -17.86 3.07 -4.25
C LEU A 228 -19.29 3.57 -4.59
N THR A 229 -20.28 3.09 -3.85
CA THR A 229 -21.66 3.57 -3.94
C THR A 229 -21.92 4.66 -2.89
N ALA A 230 -22.88 5.55 -3.16
CA ALA A 230 -23.22 6.63 -2.23
C ALA A 230 -23.62 6.10 -0.84
N ASP A 231 -24.37 5.00 -0.80
CA ASP A 231 -24.79 4.36 0.45
C ASP A 231 -23.62 3.74 1.23
N SER A 232 -22.78 2.96 0.55
CA SER A 232 -21.60 2.33 1.15
C SER A 232 -20.63 3.37 1.75
N ILE A 233 -20.32 4.41 0.98
CA ILE A 233 -19.40 5.46 1.41
C ILE A 233 -19.99 6.33 2.52
N SER A 234 -21.26 6.72 2.40
CA SER A 234 -21.90 7.53 3.45
C SER A 234 -21.95 6.80 4.78
N ARG A 235 -22.25 5.50 4.79
CA ARG A 235 -22.25 4.70 6.02
C ARG A 235 -20.86 4.53 6.59
N THR A 236 -19.87 4.23 5.75
CA THR A 236 -18.50 3.93 6.20
C THR A 236 -17.78 5.15 6.73
N PHE A 237 -17.95 6.31 6.07
CA PHE A 237 -17.21 7.54 6.40
C PHE A 237 -18.03 8.55 7.17
N GLY A 238 -19.32 8.31 7.40
CA GLY A 238 -20.20 9.18 8.19
C GLY A 238 -20.52 10.53 7.55
N ILE A 239 -20.38 10.64 6.21
CA ILE A 239 -20.64 11.87 5.47
C ILE A 239 -21.51 11.56 4.24
N PRO A 240 -22.56 12.33 3.95
CA PRO A 240 -23.34 12.15 2.76
C PRO A 240 -22.49 12.46 1.52
N VAL A 241 -22.58 11.59 0.51
CA VAL A 241 -21.88 11.75 -0.76
C VAL A 241 -22.82 11.50 -1.93
N THR A 242 -22.46 12.03 -3.09
CA THR A 242 -22.98 11.56 -4.38
C THR A 242 -21.87 10.89 -5.15
N VAL A 243 -22.20 9.91 -5.97
CA VAL A 243 -21.27 9.23 -6.85
C VAL A 243 -21.74 9.40 -8.29
N THR A 244 -20.86 9.92 -9.12
CA THR A 244 -21.14 10.17 -10.55
C THR A 244 -20.01 9.56 -11.38
N PRO A 245 -20.24 9.24 -12.66
CA PRO A 245 -19.15 8.82 -13.54
C PRO A 245 -18.11 9.94 -13.72
N HIS A 246 -16.84 9.59 -13.63
CA HIS A 246 -15.75 10.51 -13.95
C HIS A 246 -15.83 10.93 -15.43
N PRO A 247 -15.78 12.24 -15.77
CA PRO A 247 -16.09 12.75 -17.11
C PRO A 247 -15.11 12.27 -18.20
N VAL A 248 -13.91 11.82 -17.82
CA VAL A 248 -12.88 11.36 -18.76
C VAL A 248 -12.73 9.84 -18.74
N TYR A 249 -12.74 9.22 -17.55
CA TYR A 249 -12.39 7.80 -17.39
C TYR A 249 -13.62 6.89 -17.16
N GLY A 250 -14.77 7.47 -16.84
CA GLY A 250 -16.01 6.72 -16.54
C GLY A 250 -16.02 6.02 -15.17
N THR A 251 -14.91 5.99 -14.46
CA THR A 251 -14.82 5.40 -13.10
C THR A 251 -15.66 6.19 -12.11
N PRO A 252 -16.05 5.61 -10.95
CA PRO A 252 -16.78 6.35 -9.92
C PRO A 252 -16.01 7.59 -9.44
N LEU A 253 -16.70 8.73 -9.41
CA LEU A 253 -16.23 9.98 -8.82
C LEU A 253 -17.08 10.27 -7.58
N VAL A 254 -16.46 10.17 -6.41
CA VAL A 254 -17.10 10.41 -5.13
C VAL A 254 -17.00 11.89 -4.78
N VAL A 255 -18.15 12.55 -4.60
CA VAL A 255 -18.27 13.98 -4.28
C VAL A 255 -18.98 14.14 -2.95
N PRO A 256 -18.33 14.67 -1.90
CA PRO A 256 -18.98 14.96 -0.63
C PRO A 256 -20.10 16.00 -0.77
N LEU A 257 -21.23 15.74 -0.13
CA LEU A 257 -22.35 16.66 -0.05
C LEU A 257 -22.26 17.42 1.28
N VAL A 258 -21.53 18.55 1.27
CA VAL A 258 -21.40 19.42 2.46
C VAL A 258 -22.20 20.68 2.21
N ASN A 259 -23.06 21.04 3.14
CA ASN A 259 -23.76 22.34 3.07
C ASN A 259 -22.77 23.44 3.52
N VAL A 260 -22.00 23.97 2.57
CA VAL A 260 -20.98 24.99 2.83
C VAL A 260 -21.56 26.31 3.34
N ARG A 261 -22.90 26.50 3.20
CA ARG A 261 -23.58 27.75 3.55
C ARG A 261 -24.13 27.80 4.99
N ASP A 262 -24.25 26.66 5.68
CA ASP A 262 -24.83 26.59 7.04
C ASP A 262 -23.78 26.46 8.16
N GLY A 263 -22.53 26.61 7.88
CA GLY A 263 -21.46 26.22 8.78
C GLY A 263 -20.65 27.33 9.41
N PHE A 264 -21.22 28.42 9.93
CA PHE A 264 -20.66 29.27 11.00
C PHE A 264 -21.80 30.00 11.68
N ALA A 265 -22.74 29.26 12.26
CA ALA A 265 -23.52 29.83 13.35
C ALA A 265 -22.59 29.90 14.56
N SER A 266 -22.13 31.08 14.89
CA SER A 266 -21.39 31.40 16.08
C SER A 266 -22.11 30.79 17.30
N THR A 267 -21.45 29.92 18.02
CA THR A 267 -21.75 29.65 19.42
C THR A 267 -21.24 30.85 20.24
N ASP A 268 -21.99 31.94 20.18
CA ASP A 268 -21.98 32.97 21.23
C ASP A 268 -23.19 32.64 22.12
N GLU A 269 -22.89 31.99 23.23
CA GLU A 269 -23.52 32.21 24.56
C GLU A 269 -22.70 31.49 25.63
#